data_a6a592f1dc5bdad0b2d6604b663c1f85
#
_entry.id   a6a592f1dc5bdad0b2d6604b663c1f85
#
_cell.length_a   1.000
_cell.length_b   1.000
_cell.length_c   1.000
_cell.angle_alpha   90.00
_cell.angle_beta   90.00
_cell.angle_gamma   90.00
#
_symmetry.space_group_name_H-M   'P 1'
#
loop_
_entity.id
_entity.type
_entity.pdbx_description
1 polymer ?
#
loop_
_entity_poly.entity_id
_entity_poly.type
_entity_poly.pdbx_seq_one_letter_code
_entity_poly.pdbx_strand_id
1 'polypeptide(L)'
;MADNNKPKKEEKTQIFEDEQDKLLDHDYDGIKELNNPMPTWWLYGFYFCIAFAFVYLMYYHVLGWGPNAQEEYKAEMAYAKQHYPQEKAAGDDHEAAEKDEHKFEDMKALTDKASLAAGKKIFDSVCFACHGQQGQGMVGPNLTDDYWIHGCKVGTIMKNITTGFPTRGMPPYGGGKTLDQKELHDVASYIISLQGTNPPNPKPVDKSRAKKCIPGEQD
;
A
#
# COMPACT_ATOMS: atom_id res chain seq x y z
N MET A 1 18.06 -42.57 -30.77
CA MET A 1 17.04 -43.00 -29.80
C MET A 1 17.77 -43.56 -28.61
N ALA A 2 17.96 -42.79 -27.58
CA ALA A 2 18.65 -43.21 -26.37
C ALA A 2 17.57 -43.54 -25.34
N ASP A 3 17.52 -44.83 -24.99
CA ASP A 3 16.59 -45.41 -24.00
C ASP A 3 17.04 -45.00 -22.59
N ASN A 4 16.32 -44.08 -21.98
CA ASN A 4 16.63 -43.51 -20.67
C ASN A 4 15.80 -44.18 -19.57
N ASN A 5 15.78 -45.50 -19.60
CA ASN A 5 15.11 -46.33 -18.56
C ASN A 5 16.08 -46.63 -17.40
N LYS A 6 16.47 -45.59 -16.65
CA LYS A 6 17.20 -45.75 -15.41
C LYS A 6 16.19 -45.99 -14.28
N PRO A 7 16.20 -47.13 -13.59
CA PRO A 7 15.27 -47.37 -12.50
C PRO A 7 15.49 -46.31 -11.41
N LYS A 8 14.42 -45.59 -11.08
CA LYS A 8 14.37 -44.67 -9.94
C LYS A 8 14.67 -45.50 -8.68
N LYS A 9 15.83 -45.25 -8.07
CA LYS A 9 16.22 -45.84 -6.80
C LYS A 9 15.16 -45.40 -5.78
N GLU A 10 14.33 -46.33 -5.32
CA GLU A 10 13.41 -46.09 -4.21
C GLU A 10 14.26 -45.73 -2.99
N GLU A 11 14.28 -44.50 -2.61
CA GLU A 11 14.87 -44.01 -1.38
C GLU A 11 13.97 -44.48 -0.24
N LYS A 12 14.32 -45.60 0.34
CA LYS A 12 13.60 -46.18 1.48
C LYS A 12 13.71 -45.20 2.63
N THR A 13 12.59 -44.61 3.02
CA THR A 13 12.48 -43.74 4.20
C THR A 13 13.08 -44.51 5.39
N GLN A 14 14.12 -43.98 6.01
CA GLN A 14 14.74 -44.59 7.19
C GLN A 14 13.80 -44.35 8.38
N ILE A 15 13.16 -45.42 8.82
CA ILE A 15 12.31 -45.46 10.01
C ILE A 15 13.17 -45.94 11.16
N PHE A 16 13.21 -45.20 12.26
CA PHE A 16 13.95 -45.57 13.44
C PHE A 16 13.25 -46.75 14.15
N GLU A 17 14.03 -47.59 14.86
CA GLU A 17 13.50 -48.79 15.49
C GLU A 17 12.45 -48.50 16.58
N ASP A 18 12.55 -47.35 17.24
CA ASP A 18 11.63 -46.86 18.27
C ASP A 18 10.35 -46.21 17.73
N GLU A 19 10.24 -46.10 16.41
CA GLU A 19 9.07 -45.50 15.74
C GLU A 19 8.22 -46.54 14.97
N GLN A 20 8.68 -47.79 14.86
CA GLN A 20 7.99 -48.79 14.05
C GLN A 20 6.58 -49.14 14.56
N ASP A 21 6.38 -49.10 15.86
CA ASP A 21 5.09 -49.37 16.51
C ASP A 21 4.08 -48.22 16.38
N LYS A 22 4.55 -47.05 15.94
CA LYS A 22 3.74 -45.86 15.75
C LYS A 22 3.37 -45.58 14.30
N LEU A 23 3.82 -46.42 13.37
CA LEU A 23 3.50 -46.23 11.95
C LEU A 23 2.01 -46.46 11.70
N LEU A 24 1.41 -45.53 10.94
CA LEU A 24 0.07 -45.73 10.41
C LEU A 24 0.10 -46.61 9.16
N ASP A 25 -0.98 -47.33 8.89
CA ASP A 25 -1.06 -48.33 7.82
C ASP A 25 -1.10 -47.72 6.40
N HIS A 26 -1.28 -46.43 6.27
CA HIS A 26 -1.35 -45.76 4.98
C HIS A 26 -0.03 -45.18 4.54
N ASP A 27 0.11 -45.07 3.22
CA ASP A 27 1.29 -44.56 2.55
C ASP A 27 0.85 -43.55 1.50
N TYR A 28 1.40 -42.34 1.55
CA TYR A 28 1.13 -41.27 0.57
C TYR A 28 2.38 -41.02 -0.28
N ASP A 29 2.44 -41.66 -1.44
CA ASP A 29 3.56 -41.50 -2.40
C ASP A 29 4.96 -41.83 -1.78
N GLY A 30 5.02 -42.84 -0.89
CA GLY A 30 6.25 -43.23 -0.19
C GLY A 30 6.49 -42.48 1.13
N ILE A 31 5.59 -41.59 1.54
CA ILE A 31 5.65 -40.90 2.83
C ILE A 31 4.82 -41.69 3.86
N LYS A 32 5.47 -42.12 4.94
CA LYS A 32 4.86 -42.78 6.07
C LYS A 32 4.56 -41.80 7.18
N GLU A 33 3.39 -41.90 7.78
CA GLU A 33 3.00 -41.05 8.92
C GLU A 33 3.14 -41.80 10.23
N LEU A 34 3.51 -41.08 11.29
CA LEU A 34 3.65 -41.56 12.64
C LEU A 34 2.48 -41.14 13.52
N ASN A 35 1.86 -42.04 14.23
CA ASN A 35 0.82 -41.77 15.23
C ASN A 35 1.44 -41.23 16.52
N ASN A 36 2.02 -40.02 16.47
CA ASN A 36 2.58 -39.39 17.63
C ASN A 36 1.52 -38.61 18.41
N PRO A 37 1.38 -38.79 19.72
CA PRO A 37 0.47 -37.96 20.51
C PRO A 37 0.94 -36.51 20.49
N MET A 38 0.00 -35.59 20.42
CA MET A 38 0.32 -34.18 20.52
C MET A 38 0.97 -33.85 21.86
N PRO A 39 1.97 -32.93 21.89
CA PRO A 39 2.58 -32.51 23.14
C PRO A 39 1.52 -31.98 24.10
N THR A 40 1.57 -32.40 25.36
CA THR A 40 0.58 -32.03 26.37
C THR A 40 0.48 -30.53 26.59
N TRP A 41 1.60 -29.83 26.56
CA TRP A 41 1.63 -28.35 26.71
C TRP A 41 0.83 -27.66 25.59
N TRP A 42 0.92 -28.18 24.34
CA TRP A 42 0.19 -27.66 23.19
C TRP A 42 -1.31 -27.90 23.36
N LEU A 43 -1.70 -29.09 23.81
CA LEU A 43 -3.08 -29.44 24.02
C LEU A 43 -3.74 -28.58 25.12
N TYR A 44 -3.01 -28.33 26.21
CA TYR A 44 -3.50 -27.41 27.26
C TYR A 44 -3.62 -25.96 26.76
N GLY A 45 -2.66 -25.50 25.96
CA GLY A 45 -2.74 -24.19 25.29
C GLY A 45 -3.96 -24.07 24.39
N PHE A 46 -4.26 -25.12 23.63
CA PHE A 46 -5.43 -25.17 22.76
C PHE A 46 -6.75 -25.10 23.55
N TYR A 47 -6.90 -25.89 24.60
CA TYR A 47 -8.09 -25.80 25.47
C TYR A 47 -8.22 -24.45 26.17
N PHE A 48 -7.10 -23.87 26.59
CA PHE A 48 -7.09 -22.53 27.16
C PHE A 48 -7.62 -21.49 26.12
N CYS A 49 -7.17 -21.56 24.88
CA CYS A 49 -7.66 -20.67 23.81
C CYS A 49 -9.17 -20.83 23.55
N ILE A 50 -9.69 -22.06 23.61
CA ILE A 50 -11.13 -22.31 23.47
C ILE A 50 -11.91 -21.67 24.62
N ALA A 51 -11.46 -21.90 25.86
CA ALA A 51 -12.10 -21.31 27.04
C ALA A 51 -12.04 -19.79 27.00
N PHE A 52 -10.88 -19.24 26.63
CA PHE A 52 -10.70 -17.79 26.47
C PHE A 52 -11.61 -17.22 25.38
N ALA A 53 -11.72 -17.87 24.23
CA ALA A 53 -12.59 -17.43 23.14
C ALA A 53 -14.06 -17.39 23.58
N PHE A 54 -14.49 -18.39 24.35
CA PHE A 54 -15.86 -18.40 24.90
C PHE A 54 -16.11 -17.23 25.86
N VAL A 55 -15.18 -17.00 26.80
CA VAL A 55 -15.28 -15.88 27.75
C VAL A 55 -15.24 -14.54 27.00
N TYR A 56 -14.35 -14.39 26.02
CA TYR A 56 -14.23 -13.19 25.18
C TYR A 56 -15.53 -12.90 24.43
N LEU A 57 -16.10 -13.92 23.78
CA LEU A 57 -17.37 -13.80 23.06
C LEU A 57 -18.51 -13.38 23.99
N MET A 58 -18.60 -14.03 25.15
CA MET A 58 -19.61 -13.66 26.14
C MET A 58 -19.45 -12.22 26.63
N TYR A 59 -18.23 -11.79 26.94
CA TYR A 59 -17.93 -10.45 27.47
C TYR A 59 -18.22 -9.34 26.46
N TYR A 60 -17.72 -9.47 25.21
CA TYR A 60 -17.82 -8.40 24.23
C TYR A 60 -19.08 -8.45 23.37
N HIS A 61 -19.58 -9.65 23.03
CA HIS A 61 -20.65 -9.78 22.04
C HIS A 61 -22.02 -10.15 22.64
N VAL A 62 -22.06 -10.87 23.75
CA VAL A 62 -23.35 -11.28 24.35
C VAL A 62 -23.74 -10.33 25.48
N LEU A 63 -22.84 -10.07 26.42
CA LEU A 63 -23.10 -9.21 27.59
C LEU A 63 -22.88 -7.73 27.28
N GLY A 64 -22.09 -7.40 26.26
CA GLY A 64 -21.79 -6.01 25.90
C GLY A 64 -21.06 -5.22 26.99
N TRP A 65 -20.30 -5.90 27.86
CA TRP A 65 -19.59 -5.27 28.98
C TRP A 65 -18.30 -4.56 28.54
N GLY A 66 -17.72 -4.96 27.41
CA GLY A 66 -16.56 -4.29 26.83
C GLY A 66 -16.95 -3.31 25.72
N PRO A 67 -16.19 -2.22 25.53
CA PRO A 67 -16.41 -1.31 24.43
C PRO A 67 -16.20 -2.04 23.10
N ASN A 68 -17.03 -1.76 22.12
CA ASN A 68 -16.79 -2.24 20.76
C ASN A 68 -15.70 -1.40 20.08
N ALA A 69 -15.14 -1.89 18.98
CA ALA A 69 -14.05 -1.21 18.25
C ALA A 69 -14.39 0.23 17.84
N GLN A 70 -15.66 0.53 17.57
CA GLN A 70 -16.09 1.89 17.21
C GLN A 70 -16.15 2.81 18.42
N GLU A 71 -16.56 2.31 19.58
CA GLU A 71 -16.59 3.07 20.83
C GLU A 71 -15.18 3.35 21.32
N GLU A 72 -14.29 2.36 21.25
CA GLU A 72 -12.88 2.51 21.57
C GLU A 72 -12.21 3.54 20.68
N TYR A 73 -12.40 3.44 19.36
CA TYR A 73 -11.90 4.43 18.39
C TYR A 73 -12.41 5.85 18.70
N LYS A 74 -13.70 6.02 18.99
CA LYS A 74 -14.26 7.33 19.36
C LYS A 74 -13.65 7.88 20.64
N ALA A 75 -13.44 7.02 21.64
CA ALA A 75 -12.81 7.40 22.90
C ALA A 75 -11.33 7.79 22.72
N GLU A 76 -10.58 7.03 21.92
CA GLU A 76 -9.18 7.34 21.60
C GLU A 76 -9.06 8.65 20.79
N MET A 77 -9.94 8.86 19.82
CA MET A 77 -9.95 10.11 19.05
C MET A 77 -10.32 11.32 19.92
N ALA A 78 -11.25 11.17 20.86
CA ALA A 78 -11.58 12.22 21.82
C ALA A 78 -10.39 12.52 22.75
N TYR A 79 -9.72 11.47 23.24
CA TYR A 79 -8.51 11.60 24.05
C TYR A 79 -7.38 12.27 23.27
N ALA A 80 -7.15 11.87 22.02
CA ALA A 80 -6.14 12.45 21.16
C ALA A 80 -6.38 13.95 20.89
N LYS A 81 -7.63 14.31 20.61
CA LYS A 81 -8.02 15.73 20.42
C LYS A 81 -7.75 16.59 21.67
N GLN A 82 -7.84 16.01 22.85
CA GLN A 82 -7.65 16.74 24.12
C GLN A 82 -6.18 16.81 24.56
N HIS A 83 -5.37 15.78 24.27
CA HIS A 83 -4.02 15.65 24.83
C HIS A 83 -2.90 15.96 23.83
N TYR A 84 -3.18 15.85 22.54
CA TYR A 84 -2.21 16.22 21.53
C TYR A 84 -2.59 17.57 20.93
N PRO A 85 -1.68 18.59 20.98
CA PRO A 85 -1.92 19.85 20.26
C PRO A 85 -2.20 19.51 18.80
N GLN A 86 -3.25 20.09 18.28
CA GLN A 86 -3.56 19.99 16.86
C GLN A 86 -2.45 20.70 16.05
N GLU A 87 -1.31 20.08 15.87
CA GLU A 87 -0.63 20.23 14.60
C GLU A 87 -1.65 19.72 13.61
N LYS A 88 -2.11 20.63 12.72
CA LYS A 88 -3.21 20.39 11.78
C LYS A 88 -3.10 18.95 11.24
N ALA A 89 -3.85 18.06 11.84
CA ALA A 89 -3.79 16.64 11.55
C ALA A 89 -4.36 16.46 10.15
N ALA A 90 -3.51 16.10 9.23
CA ALA A 90 -3.87 15.63 7.90
C ALA A 90 -4.66 14.32 8.04
N GLY A 91 -5.93 14.39 8.45
CA GLY A 91 -6.70 13.17 8.68
C GLY A 91 -8.21 13.26 8.67
N ASP A 92 -8.77 14.46 8.80
CA ASP A 92 -10.24 14.60 8.85
C ASP A 92 -10.81 15.43 7.67
N ASP A 93 -10.02 15.61 6.61
CA ASP A 93 -10.38 16.50 5.49
C ASP A 93 -11.18 15.82 4.36
N HIS A 94 -11.92 14.74 4.65
CA HIS A 94 -12.91 14.26 3.68
C HIS A 94 -14.08 15.24 3.49
N GLU A 95 -14.39 16.07 4.51
CA GLU A 95 -15.34 17.19 4.35
C GLU A 95 -14.68 18.52 3.93
N ALA A 96 -13.36 18.69 4.17
CA ALA A 96 -12.62 19.86 3.70
C ALA A 96 -12.20 19.75 2.23
N ALA A 97 -12.12 18.54 1.69
CA ALA A 97 -11.77 18.30 0.28
C ALA A 97 -12.80 18.90 -0.69
N GLU A 98 -14.07 19.03 -0.31
CA GLU A 98 -15.10 19.68 -1.12
C GLU A 98 -15.02 21.23 -1.08
N LYS A 99 -14.43 21.81 -0.03
CA LYS A 99 -14.30 23.29 0.08
C LYS A 99 -13.00 23.85 -0.53
N ASP A 100 -12.02 22.99 -0.79
CA ASP A 100 -10.73 23.39 -1.40
C ASP A 100 -10.70 23.24 -2.94
N GLU A 101 -11.80 22.83 -3.59
CA GLU A 101 -11.85 22.71 -5.06
C GLU A 101 -11.49 24.03 -5.78
N HIS A 102 -11.88 25.18 -5.24
CA HIS A 102 -11.57 26.49 -5.82
C HIS A 102 -10.17 27.03 -5.50
N LYS A 103 -9.44 26.43 -4.56
CA LYS A 103 -8.16 26.99 -4.08
C LYS A 103 -6.99 26.78 -5.05
N PHE A 104 -7.08 25.79 -5.91
CA PHE A 104 -5.98 25.40 -6.82
C PHE A 104 -6.30 25.61 -8.31
N GLU A 105 -7.54 26.01 -8.67
CA GLU A 105 -8.01 26.00 -10.07
C GLU A 105 -7.21 26.88 -11.03
N ASP A 106 -6.71 28.04 -10.57
CA ASP A 106 -6.01 29.02 -11.40
C ASP A 106 -4.48 29.02 -11.26
N MET A 107 -3.91 28.01 -10.60
CA MET A 107 -2.46 27.97 -10.37
C MET A 107 -1.71 27.56 -11.64
N LYS A 108 -0.73 28.40 -12.02
CA LYS A 108 0.18 28.11 -13.14
C LYS A 108 1.44 27.41 -12.64
N ALA A 109 2.03 26.57 -13.50
CA ALA A 109 3.30 25.92 -13.18
C ALA A 109 4.41 26.96 -12.96
N LEU A 110 5.19 26.76 -11.91
CA LEU A 110 6.38 27.56 -11.65
C LEU A 110 7.50 27.11 -12.59
N THR A 111 8.24 28.08 -13.13
CA THR A 111 9.33 27.80 -14.08
C THR A 111 10.69 28.22 -13.55
N ASP A 112 10.71 28.84 -12.38
CA ASP A 112 11.95 29.29 -11.77
C ASP A 112 12.78 28.11 -11.23
N LYS A 113 14.11 28.23 -11.33
CA LYS A 113 15.04 27.15 -10.97
C LYS A 113 14.97 26.75 -9.48
N ALA A 114 14.64 27.69 -8.59
CA ALA A 114 14.61 27.41 -7.16
C ALA A 114 13.40 26.52 -6.81
N SER A 115 12.21 26.85 -7.33
CA SER A 115 10.99 26.06 -7.15
C SER A 115 11.10 24.69 -7.80
N LEU A 116 11.62 24.60 -9.03
CA LEU A 116 11.84 23.30 -9.69
C LEU A 116 12.85 22.44 -8.95
N ALA A 117 13.92 23.02 -8.39
CA ALA A 117 14.90 22.29 -7.58
C ALA A 117 14.30 21.81 -6.24
N ALA A 118 13.43 22.62 -5.62
CA ALA A 118 12.70 22.21 -4.41
C ALA A 118 11.72 21.08 -4.71
N GLY A 119 10.92 21.21 -5.78
CA GLY A 119 10.00 20.16 -6.24
C GLY A 119 10.72 18.87 -6.59
N LYS A 120 11.89 18.94 -7.25
CA LYS A 120 12.72 17.78 -7.54
C LYS A 120 13.15 17.05 -6.25
N LYS A 121 13.58 17.77 -5.21
CA LYS A 121 13.96 17.14 -3.94
C LYS A 121 12.80 16.37 -3.30
N ILE A 122 11.58 16.93 -3.36
CA ILE A 122 10.39 16.24 -2.86
C ILE A 122 10.10 15.01 -3.72
N PHE A 123 10.14 15.14 -5.03
CA PHE A 123 9.94 14.04 -5.96
C PHE A 123 10.92 12.89 -5.71
N ASP A 124 12.21 13.20 -5.58
CA ASP A 124 13.29 12.25 -5.31
C ASP A 124 13.20 11.61 -3.91
N SER A 125 12.43 12.18 -2.98
CA SER A 125 12.26 11.62 -1.64
C SER A 125 11.10 10.64 -1.54
N VAL A 126 10.01 10.85 -2.28
CA VAL A 126 8.74 10.11 -2.08
C VAL A 126 8.18 9.53 -3.37
N CYS A 127 8.21 10.30 -4.48
CA CYS A 127 7.49 9.95 -5.69
C CYS A 127 8.26 8.95 -6.57
N PHE A 128 9.60 9.03 -6.56
CA PHE A 128 10.48 8.25 -7.44
C PHE A 128 10.30 6.73 -7.27
N ALA A 129 9.97 6.26 -6.08
CA ALA A 129 9.82 4.83 -5.78
C ALA A 129 8.75 4.16 -6.66
N CYS A 130 7.71 4.90 -7.02
CA CYS A 130 6.63 4.42 -7.87
C CYS A 130 6.70 4.94 -9.31
N HIS A 131 7.15 6.20 -9.49
CA HIS A 131 7.16 6.87 -10.80
C HIS A 131 8.51 6.80 -11.53
N GLY A 132 9.56 6.29 -10.87
CA GLY A 132 10.93 6.24 -11.40
C GLY A 132 11.67 7.57 -11.22
N GLN A 133 13.00 7.55 -11.19
CA GLN A 133 13.82 8.72 -10.93
C GLN A 133 13.63 9.87 -11.93
N GLN A 134 13.27 9.54 -13.15
CA GLN A 134 13.04 10.50 -14.23
C GLN A 134 11.54 10.64 -14.57
N GLY A 135 10.66 10.07 -13.76
CA GLY A 135 9.22 10.08 -14.01
C GLY A 135 8.75 9.10 -15.08
N GLN A 136 9.63 8.21 -15.55
CA GLN A 136 9.36 7.26 -16.63
C GLN A 136 8.26 6.24 -16.33
N GLY A 137 7.83 6.14 -15.07
CA GLY A 137 6.85 5.16 -14.62
C GLY A 137 7.48 3.80 -14.28
N MET A 138 7.04 3.22 -13.18
CA MET A 138 7.38 1.87 -12.71
C MET A 138 6.10 1.18 -12.25
N VAL A 139 5.83 1.16 -10.94
CA VAL A 139 4.53 0.75 -10.39
C VAL A 139 3.48 1.80 -10.74
N GLY A 140 3.79 3.08 -10.53
CA GLY A 140 2.99 4.22 -10.94
C GLY A 140 3.00 4.45 -12.46
N PRO A 141 2.14 5.35 -12.97
CA PRO A 141 2.12 5.75 -14.37
C PRO A 141 3.37 6.56 -14.76
N ASN A 142 3.64 6.61 -16.07
CA ASN A 142 4.58 7.52 -16.67
C ASN A 142 4.09 8.97 -16.50
N LEU A 143 4.96 9.87 -16.10
CA LEU A 143 4.67 11.30 -15.90
C LEU A 143 5.35 12.18 -16.97
N THR A 144 6.02 11.57 -17.94
CA THR A 144 6.80 12.28 -18.96
C THR A 144 6.09 12.37 -20.31
N ASP A 145 5.00 11.63 -20.48
CA ASP A 145 4.20 11.63 -21.69
C ASP A 145 2.99 12.59 -21.62
N ASP A 146 2.29 12.75 -22.74
CA ASP A 146 1.11 13.63 -22.85
C ASP A 146 -0.18 12.99 -22.31
N TYR A 147 -0.12 11.80 -21.69
CA TYR A 147 -1.31 11.05 -21.31
C TYR A 147 -1.48 11.00 -19.80
N TRP A 148 -2.57 11.56 -19.33
CA TRP A 148 -2.88 11.69 -17.90
C TRP A 148 -4.15 10.94 -17.52
N ILE A 149 -4.12 10.27 -16.39
CA ILE A 149 -5.29 9.51 -15.87
C ILE A 149 -6.25 10.45 -15.14
N HIS A 150 -5.73 11.45 -14.44
CA HIS A 150 -6.48 12.30 -13.53
C HIS A 150 -6.33 13.80 -13.83
N GLY A 151 -5.96 14.15 -15.07
CA GLY A 151 -5.76 15.55 -15.50
C GLY A 151 -4.34 16.07 -15.25
N CYS A 152 -3.95 17.11 -16.04
CA CYS A 152 -2.60 17.65 -16.10
C CYS A 152 -2.49 19.10 -15.59
N LYS A 153 -3.57 19.71 -15.09
CA LYS A 153 -3.51 21.06 -14.51
C LYS A 153 -2.75 21.03 -13.18
N VAL A 154 -1.99 22.08 -12.88
CA VAL A 154 -1.22 22.19 -11.63
C VAL A 154 -2.08 21.88 -10.41
N GLY A 155 -3.23 22.55 -10.30
CA GLY A 155 -4.15 22.35 -9.19
C GLY A 155 -4.68 20.93 -9.08
N THR A 156 -4.96 20.29 -10.22
CA THR A 156 -5.39 18.90 -10.26
C THR A 156 -4.28 17.98 -9.77
N ILE A 157 -3.02 18.23 -10.18
CA ILE A 157 -1.87 17.44 -9.71
C ILE A 157 -1.67 17.64 -8.20
N MET A 158 -1.77 18.87 -7.69
CA MET A 158 -1.71 19.16 -6.26
C MET A 158 -2.81 18.41 -5.49
N LYS A 159 -4.06 18.43 -5.97
CA LYS A 159 -5.18 17.68 -5.39
C LYS A 159 -4.87 16.18 -5.41
N ASN A 160 -4.41 15.64 -6.53
CA ASN A 160 -4.07 14.22 -6.66
C ASN A 160 -2.96 13.77 -5.69
N ILE A 161 -1.97 14.63 -5.43
CA ILE A 161 -0.92 14.36 -4.44
C ILE A 161 -1.51 14.38 -3.03
N THR A 162 -2.36 15.35 -2.71
CA THR A 162 -2.96 15.53 -1.39
C THR A 162 -3.89 14.37 -1.03
N THR A 163 -4.80 14.01 -1.94
CA THR A 163 -5.80 12.96 -1.69
C THR A 163 -5.25 11.55 -1.92
N GLY A 164 -4.30 11.40 -2.84
CA GLY A 164 -3.83 10.11 -3.31
C GLY A 164 -4.93 9.29 -3.98
N PHE A 165 -4.62 8.04 -4.27
CA PHE A 165 -5.54 7.00 -4.77
C PHE A 165 -5.24 5.68 -4.05
N PRO A 166 -5.59 5.54 -2.75
CA PRO A 166 -5.20 4.40 -1.92
C PRO A 166 -5.63 3.05 -2.50
N THR A 167 -6.81 2.98 -3.10
CA THR A 167 -7.32 1.77 -3.77
C THR A 167 -6.52 1.37 -5.01
N ARG A 168 -5.66 2.26 -5.52
CA ARG A 168 -4.78 2.04 -6.67
C ARG A 168 -3.29 2.07 -6.30
N GLY A 169 -2.99 2.09 -5.01
CA GLY A 169 -1.62 2.02 -4.49
C GLY A 169 -0.87 3.35 -4.45
N MET A 170 -1.53 4.49 -4.62
CA MET A 170 -0.95 5.81 -4.42
C MET A 170 -1.48 6.41 -3.10
N PRO A 171 -0.73 6.34 -2.00
CA PRO A 171 -1.17 6.95 -0.74
C PRO A 171 -1.11 8.49 -0.83
N PRO A 172 -1.86 9.21 0.02
CA PRO A 172 -1.75 10.65 0.16
C PRO A 172 -0.30 11.08 0.37
N TYR A 173 0.11 12.16 -0.28
CA TYR A 173 1.49 12.69 -0.25
C TYR A 173 2.57 11.65 -0.59
N GLY A 174 2.21 10.61 -1.38
CA GLY A 174 3.11 9.50 -1.70
C GLY A 174 3.52 8.63 -0.51
N GLY A 175 2.81 8.73 0.63
CA GLY A 175 3.15 8.06 1.88
C GLY A 175 4.23 8.76 2.71
N GLY A 176 4.63 9.97 2.30
CA GLY A 176 5.57 10.82 3.02
C GLY A 176 4.90 11.74 4.06
N LYS A 177 5.64 12.76 4.48
CA LYS A 177 5.08 13.82 5.34
C LYS A 177 4.03 14.65 4.56
N THR A 178 3.11 15.25 5.28
CA THR A 178 2.22 16.28 4.73
C THR A 178 3.04 17.44 4.16
N LEU A 179 2.74 17.84 2.93
CA LEU A 179 3.37 18.96 2.25
C LEU A 179 2.54 20.23 2.44
N ASP A 180 3.19 21.36 2.65
CA ASP A 180 2.53 22.65 2.65
C ASP A 180 2.14 23.08 1.21
N GLN A 181 1.36 24.15 1.08
CA GLN A 181 0.88 24.62 -0.22
C GLN A 181 2.02 24.98 -1.17
N LYS A 182 3.12 25.55 -0.66
CA LYS A 182 4.28 25.88 -1.47
C LYS A 182 5.02 24.62 -1.92
N GLU A 183 5.25 23.67 -1.04
CA GLU A 183 5.86 22.37 -1.36
C GLU A 183 5.04 21.61 -2.40
N LEU A 184 3.71 21.59 -2.26
CA LEU A 184 2.80 20.99 -3.24
C LEU A 184 2.90 21.67 -4.61
N HIS A 185 2.97 23.00 -4.64
CA HIS A 185 3.10 23.76 -5.88
C HIS A 185 4.46 23.52 -6.55
N ASP A 186 5.54 23.49 -5.77
CA ASP A 186 6.89 23.22 -6.25
C ASP A 186 6.98 21.81 -6.89
N VAL A 187 6.47 20.78 -6.21
CA VAL A 187 6.51 19.40 -6.74
C VAL A 187 5.56 19.20 -7.92
N ALA A 188 4.38 19.79 -7.93
CA ALA A 188 3.46 19.74 -9.06
C ALA A 188 4.06 20.41 -10.30
N SER A 189 4.72 21.56 -10.12
CA SER A 189 5.43 22.28 -11.19
C SER A 189 6.61 21.46 -11.73
N TYR A 190 7.37 20.79 -10.85
CA TYR A 190 8.42 19.89 -11.26
C TYR A 190 7.88 18.70 -12.08
N ILE A 191 6.77 18.09 -11.65
CA ILE A 191 6.13 16.99 -12.39
C ILE A 191 5.73 17.43 -13.79
N ILE A 192 5.15 18.63 -13.93
CA ILE A 192 4.82 19.20 -15.25
C ILE A 192 6.09 19.42 -16.10
N SER A 193 7.20 19.84 -15.49
CA SER A 193 8.46 20.01 -16.22
C SER A 193 9.07 18.72 -16.76
N LEU A 194 8.63 17.56 -16.29
CA LEU A 194 9.05 16.26 -16.80
C LEU A 194 8.36 15.89 -18.12
N GLN A 195 7.24 16.52 -18.46
CA GLN A 195 6.50 16.22 -19.67
C GLN A 195 7.36 16.49 -20.91
N GLY A 196 7.38 15.55 -21.86
CA GLY A 196 8.19 15.64 -23.07
C GLY A 196 9.66 15.31 -22.91
N THR A 197 10.17 14.96 -21.74
CA THR A 197 11.59 14.66 -21.51
C THR A 197 12.04 13.30 -22.07
N ASN A 198 11.12 12.39 -22.35
CA ASN A 198 11.35 11.08 -22.98
C ASN A 198 12.54 10.29 -22.37
N PRO A 199 12.52 9.96 -21.10
CA PRO A 199 13.57 9.15 -20.48
C PRO A 199 13.62 7.73 -21.06
N PRO A 200 14.73 6.98 -20.88
CA PRO A 200 14.84 5.63 -21.39
C PRO A 200 13.86 4.67 -20.71
N ASN A 201 13.34 3.71 -21.48
CA ASN A 201 12.39 2.67 -21.02
C ASN A 201 11.13 3.22 -20.33
N PRO A 202 10.39 4.16 -20.95
CA PRO A 202 9.18 4.70 -20.37
C PRO A 202 8.10 3.62 -20.30
N LYS A 203 7.33 3.63 -19.20
CA LYS A 203 6.18 2.75 -19.07
C LYS A 203 5.14 3.04 -20.15
N PRO A 204 4.61 2.02 -20.86
CA PRO A 204 3.59 2.21 -21.88
C PRO A 204 2.33 2.89 -21.35
N VAL A 205 1.73 3.75 -22.17
CA VAL A 205 0.47 4.43 -21.86
C VAL A 205 -0.68 3.44 -21.77
N ASP A 206 -1.42 3.49 -20.68
CA ASP A 206 -2.71 2.79 -20.56
C ASP A 206 -3.82 3.63 -21.21
N LYS A 207 -4.01 3.48 -22.51
CA LYS A 207 -5.01 4.22 -23.29
C LYS A 207 -6.45 3.96 -22.87
N SER A 208 -6.72 2.94 -22.08
CA SER A 208 -8.05 2.65 -21.56
C SER A 208 -8.46 3.63 -20.45
N ARG A 209 -7.49 4.24 -19.77
CA ARG A 209 -7.70 5.13 -18.62
C ARG A 209 -7.13 6.52 -18.81
N ALA A 210 -6.06 6.66 -19.58
CA ALA A 210 -5.38 7.93 -19.77
C ALA A 210 -5.92 8.67 -21.00
N LYS A 211 -6.08 9.98 -20.84
CA LYS A 211 -6.46 10.91 -21.92
C LYS A 211 -5.30 11.83 -22.23
N LYS A 212 -5.21 12.27 -23.47
CA LYS A 212 -4.21 13.28 -23.87
C LYS A 212 -4.54 14.60 -23.18
N CYS A 213 -3.58 15.19 -22.50
CA CYS A 213 -3.69 16.43 -21.80
C CYS A 213 -2.36 17.17 -21.84
N ILE A 214 -2.36 18.38 -22.38
CA ILE A 214 -1.18 19.25 -22.47
C ILE A 214 -1.36 20.41 -21.49
N PRO A 215 -0.47 20.59 -20.49
CA PRO A 215 -0.57 21.68 -19.53
C PRO A 215 -0.55 23.04 -20.24
N GLY A 216 -1.60 23.85 -20.00
CA GLY A 216 -1.73 25.16 -20.64
C GLY A 216 -2.59 25.20 -21.90
N GLU A 217 -2.96 24.08 -22.49
CA GLU A 217 -4.02 24.00 -23.48
C GLU A 217 -5.36 23.84 -22.74
N GLN A 218 -6.28 24.79 -22.95
CA GLN A 218 -7.59 24.77 -22.29
C GLN A 218 -8.46 23.66 -22.89
N ASP A 219 -9.18 22.97 -22.03
CA ASP A 219 -10.34 22.16 -22.41
C ASP A 219 -11.45 23.02 -22.95
#